data_3192175eb29a6a3d0737499c27d9d774
#
_entry.id   3192175eb29a6a3d0737499c27d9d774
#
_cell.length_a   1.000
_cell.length_b   1.000
_cell.length_c   1.000
_cell.angle_alpha   90.00
_cell.angle_beta   90.00
_cell.angle_gamma   90.00
#
_symmetry.space_group_name_H-M   'P 1'
#
loop_
_entity.id
_entity.type
_entity.pdbx_description
1 polymer ?
#
loop_
_entity_poly.entity_id
_entity_poly.type
_entity_poly.pdbx_seq_one_letter_code
_entity_poly.pdbx_strand_id
1 'polypeptide(L)'
;MKKLNIFAVIVALLFSLSATAEAQITEKPEYGKFAITGATIHTVTNGTIEGGVILIDGNDIAFVGQNIKITDEYTRIDATGKHVYPGIIDGWTGLGLVEISAVPVTVDVAEIGQFNPHMYAFTAFNPHSASVPVTRVSGVTTVLSRPSSGSISGKAAVMDLWGYSPDSMAVKKSGALIMNLPSKGGGSWDTRSEEEIQEQYENQIKEINDFLNKARFYDQMMKAYEADPSGKTKPDFDPRMEAMREVLTGDVPVVISVNDEEEILDAIEWTKGQQDMSFVFAGVREGWRVAEEIAEAGIPVLTTTLYTPSRDYDSYQRPYENPGLMAAAGVKVAIVSNDTENSRNTPFEAGYAAAYGMGTDEAIKAITINPAEIFGVADKLGSIEEGKQANLFISDGDPLEPMTNIEQVFIKGFKIPMQSRHIQLYDEFLNRDAVNR
;
A
#
# COMPACT_ATOMS: atom_id res chain seq x y z
N MET A 1 3.64 -58.74 29.70
CA MET A 1 2.46 -57.91 29.99
C MET A 1 2.82 -56.44 30.40
N LYS A 2 3.79 -56.16 31.27
CA LYS A 2 4.12 -54.75 31.65
C LYS A 2 4.66 -53.85 30.51
N LYS A 3 5.40 -54.39 29.53
CA LYS A 3 5.92 -53.62 28.38
C LYS A 3 4.86 -53.19 27.38
N LEU A 4 3.77 -53.97 27.25
CA LEU A 4 2.65 -53.65 26.33
C LEU A 4 1.82 -52.47 26.88
N ASN A 5 1.66 -52.35 28.17
CA ASN A 5 0.94 -51.26 28.80
C ASN A 5 1.67 -49.90 28.71
N ILE A 6 3.00 -49.90 28.76
CA ILE A 6 3.80 -48.67 28.59
C ILE A 6 3.71 -48.14 27.18
N PHE A 7 3.75 -49.02 26.16
CA PHE A 7 3.59 -48.59 24.79
C PHE A 7 2.19 -48.03 24.49
N ALA A 8 1.16 -48.67 25.05
CA ALA A 8 -0.23 -48.17 24.93
C ALA A 8 -0.43 -46.81 25.61
N VAL A 9 0.23 -46.58 26.78
CA VAL A 9 0.20 -45.28 27.48
C VAL A 9 0.96 -44.19 26.69
N ILE A 10 2.10 -44.53 26.08
CA ILE A 10 2.86 -43.59 25.23
C ILE A 10 2.06 -43.24 23.94
N VAL A 11 1.42 -44.20 23.32
CA VAL A 11 0.56 -43.96 22.17
C VAL A 11 -0.66 -43.13 22.54
N ALA A 12 -1.29 -43.37 23.67
CA ALA A 12 -2.41 -42.57 24.18
C ALA A 12 -1.97 -41.13 24.54
N LEU A 13 -0.76 -40.96 25.12
CA LEU A 13 -0.18 -39.65 25.35
C LEU A 13 0.19 -38.91 24.09
N LEU A 14 0.67 -39.59 23.05
CA LEU A 14 0.94 -39.01 21.74
C LEU A 14 -0.36 -38.60 21.00
N PHE A 15 -1.45 -39.34 21.18
CA PHE A 15 -2.77 -38.99 20.67
C PHE A 15 -3.45 -37.86 21.46
N SER A 16 -3.20 -37.72 22.74
CA SER A 16 -3.72 -36.59 23.54
C SER A 16 -2.93 -35.29 23.34
N LEU A 17 -1.74 -35.37 22.75
CA LEU A 17 -0.90 -34.21 22.35
C LEU A 17 -1.17 -33.74 20.92
N SER A 18 -2.11 -34.34 20.18
CA SER A 18 -2.72 -33.70 19.03
C SER A 18 -3.63 -32.56 19.51
N ALA A 19 -3.02 -31.55 20.14
CA ALA A 19 -3.62 -30.24 20.18
C ALA A 19 -3.92 -29.88 18.75
N THR A 20 -5.19 -29.79 18.39
CA THR A 20 -5.62 -29.18 17.14
C THR A 20 -5.00 -27.81 17.13
N ALA A 21 -3.94 -27.62 16.33
CA ALA A 21 -3.49 -26.29 15.99
C ALA A 21 -4.65 -25.70 15.17
N GLU A 22 -5.58 -25.04 15.86
CA GLU A 22 -6.58 -24.27 15.18
C GLU A 22 -5.86 -23.20 14.38
N ALA A 23 -6.04 -23.24 13.08
CA ALA A 23 -5.60 -22.16 12.22
C ALA A 23 -6.23 -20.87 12.76
N GLN A 24 -5.45 -19.80 12.91
CA GLN A 24 -5.87 -18.53 13.52
C GLN A 24 -7.13 -17.91 12.88
N ILE A 25 -7.47 -18.32 11.65
CA ILE A 25 -8.69 -17.93 10.94
C ILE A 25 -9.22 -19.18 10.25
N THR A 26 -10.28 -19.75 10.78
CA THR A 26 -10.89 -21.00 10.29
C THR A 26 -12.06 -20.76 9.33
N GLU A 27 -12.63 -19.56 9.34
CA GLU A 27 -13.78 -19.21 8.51
C GLU A 27 -13.30 -18.93 7.07
N LYS A 28 -13.94 -19.59 6.10
CA LYS A 28 -13.65 -19.40 4.68
C LYS A 28 -14.48 -18.25 4.14
N PRO A 29 -13.90 -17.40 3.26
CA PRO A 29 -14.67 -16.39 2.57
C PRO A 29 -15.68 -17.03 1.64
N GLU A 30 -16.80 -16.38 1.49
CA GLU A 30 -17.82 -16.73 0.50
C GLU A 30 -17.40 -16.12 -0.86
N TYR A 31 -17.62 -16.88 -1.93
CA TYR A 31 -17.36 -16.43 -3.30
C TYR A 31 -18.55 -16.75 -4.18
N GLY A 32 -18.94 -15.81 -5.03
CA GLY A 32 -20.09 -16.02 -5.92
C GLY A 32 -20.68 -14.72 -6.44
N LYS A 33 -22.01 -14.68 -6.46
CA LYS A 33 -22.79 -13.51 -6.89
C LYS A 33 -23.47 -12.87 -5.69
N PHE A 34 -23.20 -11.59 -5.47
CA PHE A 34 -23.77 -10.82 -4.37
C PHE A 34 -24.50 -9.59 -4.90
N ALA A 35 -25.62 -9.27 -4.26
CA ALA A 35 -26.37 -8.04 -4.51
C ALA A 35 -26.45 -7.24 -3.21
N ILE A 36 -25.70 -6.16 -3.10
CA ILE A 36 -25.77 -5.21 -1.99
C ILE A 36 -26.87 -4.22 -2.33
N THR A 37 -27.86 -4.04 -1.44
CA THR A 37 -29.07 -3.27 -1.73
C THR A 37 -29.36 -2.23 -0.65
N GLY A 38 -29.92 -1.09 -1.06
CA GLY A 38 -30.42 -0.06 -0.14
C GLY A 38 -29.36 0.86 0.46
N ALA A 39 -28.11 0.73 0.04
CA ALA A 39 -26.99 1.50 0.58
C ALA A 39 -26.88 2.90 0.00
N THR A 40 -26.24 3.81 0.75
CA THR A 40 -25.61 4.99 0.22
C THR A 40 -24.26 4.61 -0.38
N ILE A 41 -24.13 4.64 -1.70
CA ILE A 41 -22.92 4.22 -2.43
C ILE A 41 -22.07 5.43 -2.74
N HIS A 42 -20.86 5.50 -2.20
CA HIS A 42 -19.86 6.51 -2.50
C HIS A 42 -18.94 6.03 -3.64
N THR A 43 -19.26 6.40 -4.87
CA THR A 43 -18.51 5.90 -6.04
C THR A 43 -17.11 6.48 -6.15
N VAL A 44 -16.85 7.63 -5.54
CA VAL A 44 -15.63 8.46 -5.57
C VAL A 44 -15.49 9.26 -6.88
N THR A 45 -15.73 8.64 -8.02
CA THR A 45 -15.58 9.28 -9.36
C THR A 45 -16.88 9.80 -9.93
N ASN A 46 -18.03 9.20 -9.57
CA ASN A 46 -19.35 9.50 -10.15
C ASN A 46 -20.36 10.00 -9.10
N GLY A 47 -19.87 10.53 -7.98
CA GLY A 47 -20.72 11.05 -6.89
C GLY A 47 -21.34 9.95 -6.01
N THR A 48 -22.38 10.31 -5.26
CA THR A 48 -23.05 9.45 -4.28
C THR A 48 -24.41 8.99 -4.82
N ILE A 49 -24.75 7.70 -4.62
CA ILE A 49 -26.02 7.10 -5.04
C ILE A 49 -26.78 6.65 -3.79
N GLU A 50 -27.87 7.33 -3.48
CA GLU A 50 -28.74 6.99 -2.34
C GLU A 50 -29.65 5.79 -2.65
N GLY A 51 -29.78 4.86 -1.70
CA GLY A 51 -30.62 3.67 -1.86
C GLY A 51 -30.18 2.79 -3.04
N GLY A 52 -28.88 2.79 -3.33
CA GLY A 52 -28.30 2.15 -4.49
C GLY A 52 -28.21 0.63 -4.39
N VAL A 53 -27.85 0.02 -5.51
CA VAL A 53 -27.61 -1.42 -5.67
C VAL A 53 -26.24 -1.62 -6.32
N ILE A 54 -25.45 -2.53 -5.77
CA ILE A 54 -24.22 -3.04 -6.39
C ILE A 54 -24.43 -4.53 -6.65
N LEU A 55 -24.20 -4.98 -7.88
CA LEU A 55 -24.08 -6.40 -8.21
C LEU A 55 -22.61 -6.78 -8.37
N ILE A 56 -22.22 -7.81 -7.64
CA ILE A 56 -20.88 -8.43 -7.74
C ILE A 56 -21.08 -9.78 -8.44
N ASP A 57 -20.38 -10.01 -9.54
CA ASP A 57 -20.38 -11.31 -10.26
C ASP A 57 -18.94 -11.82 -10.39
N GLY A 58 -18.60 -12.84 -9.62
CA GLY A 58 -17.23 -13.30 -9.52
C GLY A 58 -16.33 -12.23 -8.91
N ASN A 59 -15.29 -11.84 -9.64
CA ASN A 59 -14.30 -10.86 -9.14
C ASN A 59 -14.73 -9.40 -9.29
N ASP A 60 -15.74 -9.13 -10.15
CA ASP A 60 -15.95 -7.78 -10.68
C ASP A 60 -17.31 -7.21 -10.27
N ILE A 61 -17.41 -5.88 -10.31
CA ILE A 61 -18.64 -5.14 -10.17
C ILE A 61 -19.39 -5.23 -11.51
N ALA A 62 -20.48 -5.99 -11.52
CA ALA A 62 -21.30 -6.19 -12.71
C ALA A 62 -22.31 -5.06 -12.95
N PHE A 63 -22.68 -4.33 -11.90
CA PHE A 63 -23.61 -3.20 -11.97
C PHE A 63 -23.47 -2.30 -10.74
N VAL A 64 -23.61 -1.01 -10.94
CA VAL A 64 -23.77 -0.02 -9.87
C VAL A 64 -24.81 1.02 -10.27
N GLY A 65 -25.82 1.24 -9.43
CA GLY A 65 -26.90 2.19 -9.76
C GLY A 65 -28.15 1.99 -8.91
N GLN A 66 -29.29 2.35 -9.47
CA GLN A 66 -30.62 2.15 -8.86
C GLN A 66 -31.51 1.33 -9.80
N ASN A 67 -32.60 0.77 -9.25
CA ASN A 67 -33.71 0.22 -10.04
C ASN A 67 -33.33 -0.92 -11.00
N ILE A 68 -32.48 -1.86 -10.58
CA ILE A 68 -32.21 -3.09 -11.32
C ILE A 68 -33.03 -4.26 -10.81
N LYS A 69 -33.47 -5.15 -11.72
CA LYS A 69 -34.08 -6.41 -11.35
C LYS A 69 -33.02 -7.42 -10.92
N ILE A 70 -32.97 -7.73 -9.64
CA ILE A 70 -32.03 -8.71 -9.07
C ILE A 70 -32.65 -10.11 -9.25
N THR A 71 -31.89 -10.99 -9.94
CA THR A 71 -32.29 -12.39 -10.16
C THR A 71 -31.99 -13.25 -8.92
N ASP A 72 -32.58 -14.44 -8.83
CA ASP A 72 -32.42 -15.34 -7.67
C ASP A 72 -31.03 -15.99 -7.56
N GLU A 73 -30.17 -15.79 -8.56
CA GLU A 73 -28.77 -16.26 -8.53
C GLU A 73 -27.87 -15.42 -7.61
N TYR A 74 -28.31 -14.20 -7.23
CA TYR A 74 -27.58 -13.32 -6.35
C TYR A 74 -27.96 -13.53 -4.88
N THR A 75 -26.96 -13.73 -4.04
CA THR A 75 -27.12 -13.64 -2.58
C THR A 75 -27.33 -12.19 -2.20
N ARG A 76 -28.51 -11.87 -1.63
CA ARG A 76 -28.83 -10.49 -1.25
C ARG A 76 -28.25 -10.13 0.09
N ILE A 77 -27.66 -8.93 0.15
CA ILE A 77 -27.12 -8.30 1.35
C ILE A 77 -27.89 -6.97 1.52
N ASP A 78 -28.72 -6.89 2.56
CA ASP A 78 -29.39 -5.65 2.90
C ASP A 78 -28.44 -4.69 3.61
N ALA A 79 -28.15 -3.57 2.97
CA ALA A 79 -27.30 -2.50 3.46
C ALA A 79 -28.10 -1.19 3.64
N THR A 80 -29.42 -1.30 3.90
CA THR A 80 -30.28 -0.14 4.15
C THR A 80 -29.78 0.66 5.34
N GLY A 81 -29.56 1.97 5.12
CA GLY A 81 -29.01 2.88 6.13
C GLY A 81 -27.50 2.73 6.36
N LYS A 82 -26.81 1.96 5.52
CA LYS A 82 -25.36 1.78 5.53
C LYS A 82 -24.71 2.52 4.35
N HIS A 83 -23.40 2.65 4.43
CA HIS A 83 -22.56 3.25 3.41
C HIS A 83 -21.69 2.20 2.74
N VAL A 84 -21.46 2.34 1.44
CA VAL A 84 -20.53 1.50 0.69
C VAL A 84 -19.46 2.39 0.06
N TYR A 85 -18.22 2.05 0.33
CA TYR A 85 -17.04 2.74 -0.21
C TYR A 85 -16.15 1.77 -0.99
N PRO A 86 -15.35 2.25 -1.96
CA PRO A 86 -14.30 1.43 -2.56
C PRO A 86 -13.26 1.07 -1.50
N GLY A 87 -12.61 -0.06 -1.66
CA GLY A 87 -11.56 -0.51 -0.77
C GLY A 87 -10.43 0.52 -0.66
N ILE A 88 -9.99 0.78 0.57
CA ILE A 88 -8.89 1.70 0.87
C ILE A 88 -7.58 1.09 0.38
N ILE A 89 -6.70 1.93 -0.16
CA ILE A 89 -5.36 1.58 -0.66
C ILE A 89 -4.32 2.29 0.18
N ASP A 90 -3.55 1.56 0.99
CA ASP A 90 -2.39 2.11 1.68
C ASP A 90 -1.17 2.04 0.74
N GLY A 91 -0.80 3.18 0.18
CA GLY A 91 0.23 3.32 -0.85
C GLY A 91 1.68 3.26 -0.36
N TRP A 92 1.96 3.02 0.94
CA TRP A 92 3.33 3.06 1.45
C TRP A 92 3.49 2.33 2.77
N THR A 93 3.72 1.00 2.71
CA THR A 93 3.83 0.14 3.90
C THR A 93 4.85 -0.98 3.71
N GLY A 94 5.33 -1.56 4.82
CA GLY A 94 6.10 -2.80 4.83
C GLY A 94 5.25 -4.05 5.11
N LEU A 95 3.91 -3.94 5.07
CA LEU A 95 3.00 -5.03 5.37
C LEU A 95 3.27 -6.24 4.47
N GLY A 96 3.37 -7.42 5.08
CA GLY A 96 3.74 -8.66 4.41
C GLY A 96 5.24 -8.91 4.27
N LEU A 97 6.09 -7.89 4.52
CA LEU A 97 7.56 -8.02 4.54
C LEU A 97 8.15 -7.95 5.94
N VAL A 98 7.37 -7.52 6.93
CA VAL A 98 7.78 -7.41 8.32
C VAL A 98 6.73 -8.08 9.20
N GLU A 99 7.15 -9.02 10.06
CA GLU A 99 6.26 -9.66 11.03
C GLU A 99 6.50 -9.10 12.45
N ILE A 100 7.74 -9.15 12.91
CA ILE A 100 8.14 -8.64 14.22
C ILE A 100 9.40 -7.80 14.05
N SER A 101 9.26 -6.48 14.09
CA SER A 101 10.37 -5.53 13.83
C SER A 101 11.60 -5.75 14.69
N ALA A 102 11.42 -6.25 15.94
CA ALA A 102 12.52 -6.56 16.85
C ALA A 102 13.25 -7.90 16.55
N VAL A 103 12.77 -8.68 15.59
CA VAL A 103 13.32 -10.00 15.23
C VAL A 103 13.82 -9.97 13.79
N PRO A 104 15.12 -9.73 13.54
CA PRO A 104 15.67 -9.47 12.19
C PRO A 104 15.34 -10.53 11.14
N VAL A 105 15.21 -11.82 11.52
CA VAL A 105 14.88 -12.92 10.60
C VAL A 105 13.43 -12.89 10.10
N THR A 106 12.61 -11.99 10.62
CA THR A 106 11.22 -11.77 10.20
C THR A 106 11.04 -10.44 9.49
N VAL A 107 12.15 -9.76 9.14
CA VAL A 107 12.17 -8.46 8.46
C VAL A 107 12.83 -8.65 7.11
N ASP A 108 12.06 -8.55 6.04
CA ASP A 108 12.46 -8.87 4.67
C ASP A 108 12.28 -7.66 3.73
N VAL A 109 12.68 -6.49 4.21
CA VAL A 109 12.56 -5.22 3.48
C VAL A 109 13.88 -4.76 2.83
N ALA A 110 15.01 -5.43 3.12
CA ALA A 110 16.33 -4.94 2.76
C ALA A 110 17.21 -6.02 2.16
N GLU A 111 17.92 -5.67 1.08
CA GLU A 111 18.92 -6.50 0.44
C GLU A 111 20.32 -5.88 0.51
N ILE A 112 21.34 -6.71 0.32
CA ILE A 112 22.74 -6.27 0.30
C ILE A 112 23.01 -5.48 -0.98
N GLY A 113 23.66 -4.33 -0.85
CA GLY A 113 24.09 -3.49 -1.98
C GLY A 113 23.28 -2.20 -2.08
N GLN A 114 23.81 -1.26 -2.88
CA GLN A 114 23.21 0.06 -3.05
C GLN A 114 22.19 0.11 -4.19
N PHE A 115 22.30 -0.76 -5.19
CA PHE A 115 21.50 -0.74 -6.41
C PHE A 115 20.85 -2.10 -6.67
N ASN A 116 19.60 -2.26 -6.23
CA ASN A 116 18.85 -3.52 -6.25
C ASN A 116 17.54 -3.47 -7.08
N PRO A 117 17.48 -2.86 -8.27
CA PRO A 117 16.23 -2.72 -9.02
C PRO A 117 15.60 -4.05 -9.46
N HIS A 118 16.38 -5.13 -9.42
CA HIS A 118 15.97 -6.50 -9.78
C HIS A 118 15.32 -7.27 -8.61
N MET A 119 15.29 -6.67 -7.42
CA MET A 119 14.62 -7.24 -6.26
C MET A 119 13.14 -6.83 -6.25
N TYR A 120 12.26 -7.79 -6.03
CA TYR A 120 10.81 -7.58 -6.03
C TYR A 120 10.24 -7.92 -4.66
N ALA A 121 9.64 -6.94 -3.98
CA ALA A 121 8.92 -7.13 -2.72
C ALA A 121 7.85 -8.23 -2.82
N PHE A 122 7.24 -8.37 -3.99
CA PHE A 122 6.30 -9.43 -4.31
C PHE A 122 6.80 -10.84 -3.94
N THR A 123 8.08 -11.14 -4.14
CA THR A 123 8.64 -12.48 -3.90
C THR A 123 8.81 -12.81 -2.43
N ALA A 124 8.97 -11.77 -1.60
CA ALA A 124 9.14 -11.87 -0.15
C ALA A 124 7.82 -11.69 0.62
N PHE A 125 6.74 -11.28 -0.07
CA PHE A 125 5.46 -11.01 0.57
C PHE A 125 4.89 -12.26 1.25
N ASN A 126 4.62 -12.18 2.56
CA ASN A 126 4.01 -13.25 3.35
C ASN A 126 2.47 -13.16 3.33
N PRO A 127 1.75 -14.02 2.58
CA PRO A 127 0.28 -14.02 2.55
C PRO A 127 -0.36 -14.36 3.90
N HIS A 128 0.40 -15.00 4.78
CA HIS A 128 -0.05 -15.49 6.09
C HIS A 128 0.36 -14.56 7.25
N SER A 129 0.86 -13.36 6.93
CA SER A 129 1.15 -12.34 7.94
C SER A 129 -0.07 -12.08 8.84
N ALA A 130 0.16 -12.03 10.14
CA ALA A 130 -0.90 -11.72 11.11
C ALA A 130 -1.48 -10.30 10.90
N SER A 131 -0.71 -9.39 10.32
CA SER A 131 -1.14 -8.03 10.03
C SER A 131 -2.12 -7.94 8.86
N VAL A 132 -2.10 -8.89 7.90
CA VAL A 132 -3.00 -8.90 6.75
C VAL A 132 -4.49 -8.92 7.19
N PRO A 133 -4.98 -9.90 7.99
CA PRO A 133 -6.37 -9.89 8.43
C PRO A 133 -6.71 -8.72 9.38
N VAL A 134 -5.76 -8.23 10.16
CA VAL A 134 -5.95 -7.06 11.04
C VAL A 134 -6.19 -5.80 10.21
N THR A 135 -5.46 -5.63 9.12
CA THR A 135 -5.55 -4.46 8.23
C THR A 135 -6.80 -4.51 7.37
N ARG A 136 -7.12 -5.66 6.75
CA ARG A 136 -8.27 -5.74 5.83
C ARG A 136 -9.64 -5.54 6.49
N VAL A 137 -9.81 -5.98 7.75
CA VAL A 137 -11.09 -5.76 8.47
C VAL A 137 -11.36 -4.30 8.82
N SER A 138 -10.37 -3.42 8.65
CA SER A 138 -10.52 -1.96 8.77
C SER A 138 -10.85 -1.27 7.43
N GLY A 139 -11.21 -2.03 6.38
CA GLY A 139 -11.57 -1.49 5.07
C GLY A 139 -10.39 -1.26 4.13
N VAL A 140 -9.14 -1.48 4.59
CA VAL A 140 -7.95 -1.44 3.72
C VAL A 140 -7.87 -2.76 2.96
N THR A 141 -8.14 -2.72 1.66
CA THR A 141 -8.20 -3.93 0.82
C THR A 141 -6.92 -4.20 0.06
N THR A 142 -6.11 -3.16 -0.15
CA THR A 142 -4.94 -3.19 -1.02
C THR A 142 -3.81 -2.36 -0.42
N VAL A 143 -2.58 -2.79 -0.61
CA VAL A 143 -1.38 -2.08 -0.15
C VAL A 143 -0.31 -2.02 -1.23
N LEU A 144 0.53 -0.98 -1.20
CA LEU A 144 1.84 -1.00 -1.84
C LEU A 144 2.88 -1.48 -0.83
N SER A 145 3.23 -2.76 -0.91
CA SER A 145 4.28 -3.34 -0.07
C SER A 145 5.65 -3.04 -0.66
N ARG A 146 6.52 -2.36 0.11
CA ARG A 146 7.77 -1.79 -0.39
C ARG A 146 9.02 -2.27 0.34
N PRO A 147 10.14 -2.44 -0.38
CA PRO A 147 11.47 -2.58 0.23
C PRO A 147 12.00 -1.23 0.72
N SER A 148 13.07 -1.25 1.52
CA SER A 148 13.69 -0.04 2.08
C SER A 148 15.16 -0.25 2.39
N SER A 149 16.07 -0.08 1.43
CA SER A 149 17.51 -0.01 1.70
C SER A 149 18.30 0.39 0.45
N GLY A 150 19.48 0.95 0.65
CA GLY A 150 20.33 1.40 -0.45
C GLY A 150 19.77 2.58 -1.24
N SER A 151 20.49 3.01 -2.27
CA SER A 151 20.04 4.09 -3.16
C SER A 151 18.90 3.66 -4.08
N ILE A 152 18.90 2.40 -4.53
CA ILE A 152 17.76 1.75 -5.21
C ILE A 152 17.45 0.49 -4.44
N SER A 153 16.33 0.51 -3.70
CA SER A 153 15.95 -0.57 -2.78
C SER A 153 15.40 -1.79 -3.51
N GLY A 154 14.67 -1.58 -4.60
CA GLY A 154 13.96 -2.61 -5.34
C GLY A 154 12.57 -2.17 -5.75
N LYS A 155 11.78 -3.10 -6.25
CA LYS A 155 10.41 -2.87 -6.73
C LYS A 155 9.38 -3.21 -5.67
N ALA A 156 8.54 -2.24 -5.35
CA ALA A 156 7.35 -2.43 -4.54
C ALA A 156 6.23 -3.10 -5.35
N ALA A 157 5.34 -3.80 -4.68
CA ALA A 157 4.22 -4.51 -5.29
C ALA A 157 2.87 -4.00 -4.77
N VAL A 158 1.90 -3.86 -5.66
CA VAL A 158 0.50 -3.60 -5.28
C VAL A 158 -0.16 -4.94 -4.99
N MET A 159 -0.55 -5.15 -3.74
CA MET A 159 -1.04 -6.43 -3.21
C MET A 159 -2.44 -6.27 -2.62
N ASP A 160 -3.39 -7.08 -3.06
CA ASP A 160 -4.66 -7.24 -2.37
C ASP A 160 -4.48 -8.04 -1.06
N LEU A 161 -5.22 -7.70 -0.03
CA LEU A 161 -5.09 -8.33 1.30
C LEU A 161 -5.90 -9.62 1.44
N TRP A 162 -6.14 -10.32 0.31
CA TRP A 162 -6.76 -11.64 0.27
C TRP A 162 -6.16 -12.53 -0.80
N GLY A 163 -5.76 -13.74 -0.39
CA GLY A 163 -5.19 -14.80 -1.22
C GLY A 163 -4.36 -15.78 -0.40
N TYR A 164 -3.92 -16.86 -1.03
CA TYR A 164 -3.12 -17.93 -0.40
C TYR A 164 -1.66 -17.92 -0.86
N SER A 165 -1.35 -17.15 -1.87
CA SER A 165 0.02 -17.01 -2.39
C SER A 165 0.24 -15.57 -2.85
N PRO A 166 1.49 -15.08 -2.90
CA PRO A 166 1.79 -13.76 -3.44
C PRO A 166 1.20 -13.55 -4.85
N ASP A 167 1.25 -14.59 -5.72
CA ASP A 167 0.68 -14.53 -7.07
C ASP A 167 -0.84 -14.29 -7.06
N SER A 168 -1.56 -14.94 -6.14
CA SER A 168 -3.01 -14.75 -6.03
C SER A 168 -3.41 -13.40 -5.44
N MET A 169 -2.50 -12.75 -4.70
CA MET A 169 -2.71 -11.44 -4.07
C MET A 169 -2.21 -10.28 -4.92
N ALA A 170 -1.28 -10.49 -5.83
CA ALA A 170 -0.70 -9.43 -6.63
C ALA A 170 -1.73 -8.80 -7.60
N VAL A 171 -1.92 -7.50 -7.50
CA VAL A 171 -2.60 -6.65 -8.50
C VAL A 171 -1.59 -6.20 -9.55
N LYS A 172 -0.42 -5.74 -9.09
CA LYS A 172 0.71 -5.34 -9.95
C LYS A 172 2.02 -5.70 -9.25
N LYS A 173 2.80 -6.62 -9.83
CA LYS A 173 4.05 -7.13 -9.24
C LYS A 173 5.17 -6.10 -9.21
N SER A 174 5.15 -5.15 -10.14
CA SER A 174 6.07 -4.03 -10.26
C SER A 174 5.26 -2.74 -10.17
N GLY A 175 4.88 -2.35 -8.95
CA GLY A 175 4.04 -1.18 -8.69
C GLY A 175 4.83 0.13 -8.71
N ALA A 176 6.05 0.13 -8.17
CA ALA A 176 6.96 1.27 -8.14
C ALA A 176 8.41 0.81 -7.93
N LEU A 177 9.39 1.58 -8.40
CA LEU A 177 10.79 1.45 -7.99
C LEU A 177 11.04 2.35 -6.78
N ILE A 178 11.63 1.83 -5.71
CA ILE A 178 11.93 2.61 -4.52
C ILE A 178 13.37 3.11 -4.59
N MET A 179 13.53 4.44 -4.53
CA MET A 179 14.80 5.13 -4.59
C MET A 179 14.97 6.09 -3.41
N ASN A 180 16.18 6.15 -2.88
CA ASN A 180 16.58 7.09 -1.85
C ASN A 180 17.69 7.99 -2.41
N LEU A 181 17.41 9.28 -2.55
CA LEU A 181 18.42 10.26 -2.84
C LEU A 181 19.24 10.56 -1.56
N PRO A 182 20.53 10.94 -1.70
CA PRO A 182 21.31 11.38 -0.56
C PRO A 182 20.73 12.69 0.00
N SER A 183 20.88 12.90 1.30
CA SER A 183 20.54 14.16 1.98
C SER A 183 21.82 14.94 2.28
N LYS A 184 21.76 16.27 2.21
CA LYS A 184 22.81 17.20 2.66
C LYS A 184 22.72 17.47 4.16
N GLY A 185 21.66 16.99 4.84
CA GLY A 185 21.44 17.20 6.26
C GLY A 185 22.23 16.22 7.12
N GLY A 186 23.05 16.72 8.02
CA GLY A 186 23.56 15.99 9.19
C GLY A 186 22.78 16.36 10.43
N GLY A 187 22.50 15.40 11.35
CA GLY A 187 21.94 15.74 12.66
C GLY A 187 22.91 16.60 13.49
N SER A 188 22.44 17.17 14.58
CA SER A 188 23.25 18.00 15.49
C SER A 188 24.53 17.32 16.04
N TRP A 189 24.68 16.04 15.81
CA TRP A 189 25.83 15.18 16.16
C TRP A 189 26.77 14.90 14.96
N ASP A 190 26.44 15.41 13.76
CA ASP A 190 27.33 15.29 12.59
C ASP A 190 28.53 16.21 12.77
N THR A 191 29.72 15.65 12.72
CA THR A 191 30.99 16.36 12.91
C THR A 191 31.71 16.69 11.61
N ARG A 192 31.13 16.30 10.47
CA ARG A 192 31.71 16.61 9.14
C ARG A 192 31.55 18.11 8.84
N SER A 193 32.47 18.64 8.07
CA SER A 193 32.35 20.00 7.53
C SER A 193 31.26 20.07 6.44
N GLU A 194 30.74 21.25 6.18
CA GLU A 194 29.82 21.50 5.07
C GLU A 194 30.40 21.05 3.72
N GLU A 195 31.73 21.26 3.52
CA GLU A 195 32.41 20.83 2.31
C GLU A 195 32.45 19.30 2.18
N GLU A 196 32.70 18.56 3.27
CA GLU A 196 32.67 17.08 3.28
C GLU A 196 31.28 16.53 3.03
N ILE A 197 30.24 17.16 3.58
CA ILE A 197 28.84 16.79 3.36
C ILE A 197 28.47 17.00 1.89
N GLN A 198 28.82 18.16 1.32
CA GLN A 198 28.54 18.48 -0.07
C GLN A 198 29.29 17.54 -1.04
N GLU A 199 30.56 17.26 -0.80
CA GLU A 199 31.34 16.32 -1.62
C GLU A 199 30.75 14.91 -1.57
N GLN A 200 30.32 14.45 -0.39
CA GLN A 200 29.68 13.15 -0.26
C GLN A 200 28.33 13.11 -1.00
N TYR A 201 27.51 14.14 -0.90
CA TYR A 201 26.24 14.27 -1.63
C TYR A 201 26.48 14.19 -3.15
N GLU A 202 27.40 14.99 -3.68
CA GLU A 202 27.72 15.02 -5.11
C GLU A 202 28.24 13.67 -5.63
N ASN A 203 29.10 12.99 -4.83
CA ASN A 203 29.59 11.67 -5.18
C ASN A 203 28.46 10.62 -5.24
N GLN A 204 27.52 10.64 -4.28
CA GLN A 204 26.38 9.72 -4.27
C GLN A 204 25.41 10.00 -5.42
N ILE A 205 25.10 11.26 -5.72
CA ILE A 205 24.30 11.66 -6.89
C ILE A 205 24.98 11.18 -8.18
N LYS A 206 26.31 11.34 -8.27
CA LYS A 206 27.07 10.87 -9.42
C LYS A 206 26.96 9.34 -9.59
N GLU A 207 27.09 8.57 -8.50
CA GLU A 207 26.94 7.11 -8.55
C GLU A 207 25.56 6.68 -9.04
N ILE A 208 24.48 7.35 -8.57
CA ILE A 208 23.11 7.12 -9.04
C ILE A 208 23.01 7.42 -10.53
N ASN A 209 23.49 8.59 -10.98
CA ASN A 209 23.42 8.99 -12.37
C ASN A 209 24.25 8.05 -13.28
N ASP A 210 25.42 7.60 -12.84
CA ASP A 210 26.25 6.64 -13.55
C ASP A 210 25.53 5.29 -13.71
N PHE A 211 24.80 4.84 -12.67
CA PHE A 211 23.98 3.63 -12.74
C PHE A 211 22.83 3.79 -13.74
N LEU A 212 22.07 4.89 -13.67
CA LEU A 212 20.97 5.18 -14.60
C LEU A 212 21.47 5.27 -16.06
N ASN A 213 22.62 5.90 -16.29
CA ASN A 213 23.20 5.97 -17.63
C ASN A 213 23.61 4.59 -18.18
N LYS A 214 24.12 3.69 -17.34
CA LYS A 214 24.38 2.29 -17.71
C LYS A 214 23.06 1.56 -18.08
N ALA A 215 22.00 1.79 -17.32
CA ALA A 215 20.69 1.19 -17.60
C ALA A 215 20.13 1.70 -18.94
N ARG A 216 20.21 3.01 -19.22
CA ARG A 216 19.81 3.58 -20.50
C ARG A 216 20.61 3.00 -21.67
N PHE A 217 21.92 2.89 -21.51
CA PHE A 217 22.78 2.29 -22.55
C PHE A 217 22.40 0.83 -22.82
N TYR A 218 22.16 0.06 -21.76
CA TYR A 218 21.71 -1.34 -21.88
C TYR A 218 20.37 -1.42 -22.61
N ASP A 219 19.38 -0.62 -22.24
CA ASP A 219 18.07 -0.57 -22.89
C ASP A 219 18.16 -0.20 -24.37
N GLN A 220 19.01 0.79 -24.73
CA GLN A 220 19.26 1.15 -26.11
C GLN A 220 19.85 0.00 -26.93
N MET A 221 20.83 -0.74 -26.36
CA MET A 221 21.41 -1.92 -27.00
C MET A 221 20.37 -3.03 -27.19
N MET A 222 19.56 -3.29 -26.15
CA MET A 222 18.49 -4.30 -26.21
C MET A 222 17.44 -3.95 -27.24
N LYS A 223 16.93 -2.71 -27.27
CA LYS A 223 15.99 -2.22 -28.28
C LYS A 223 16.55 -2.33 -29.71
N ALA A 224 17.82 -1.98 -29.90
CA ALA A 224 18.50 -2.11 -31.20
C ALA A 224 18.65 -3.57 -31.66
N TYR A 225 18.88 -4.49 -30.74
CA TYR A 225 18.93 -5.92 -31.01
C TYR A 225 17.53 -6.50 -31.29
N GLU A 226 16.55 -6.14 -30.46
CA GLU A 226 15.15 -6.58 -30.61
C GLU A 226 14.52 -6.10 -31.95
N ALA A 227 14.86 -4.89 -32.40
CA ALA A 227 14.38 -4.34 -33.64
C ALA A 227 14.96 -5.05 -34.89
N ASP A 228 16.23 -5.42 -34.86
CA ASP A 228 16.90 -6.20 -35.92
C ASP A 228 18.10 -6.98 -35.33
N PRO A 229 17.94 -8.28 -35.10
CA PRO A 229 19.03 -9.15 -34.62
C PRO A 229 20.13 -9.45 -35.65
N SER A 230 19.90 -9.13 -36.94
CA SER A 230 20.80 -9.52 -38.03
C SER A 230 22.17 -8.84 -37.87
N GLY A 231 23.22 -9.65 -37.74
CA GLY A 231 24.60 -9.18 -37.63
C GLY A 231 24.94 -8.48 -36.31
N LYS A 232 24.05 -8.53 -35.29
CA LYS A 232 24.28 -7.96 -33.98
C LYS A 232 24.48 -9.05 -32.92
N THR A 233 25.36 -8.81 -31.97
CA THR A 233 25.49 -9.66 -30.79
C THR A 233 24.46 -9.23 -29.75
N LYS A 234 23.69 -10.18 -29.21
CA LYS A 234 22.78 -9.91 -28.09
C LYS A 234 23.59 -9.41 -26.90
N PRO A 235 23.21 -8.32 -26.24
CA PRO A 235 23.84 -7.89 -25.01
C PRO A 235 23.79 -8.98 -23.93
N ASP A 236 24.86 -9.09 -23.14
CA ASP A 236 24.90 -10.00 -22.01
C ASP A 236 23.80 -9.62 -21.01
N PHE A 237 23.13 -10.65 -20.46
CA PHE A 237 22.05 -10.43 -19.51
C PHE A 237 22.58 -9.89 -18.17
N ASP A 238 22.18 -8.68 -17.80
CA ASP A 238 22.36 -8.12 -16.46
C ASP A 238 20.96 -7.93 -15.83
N PRO A 239 20.61 -8.68 -14.75
CA PRO A 239 19.29 -8.60 -14.14
C PRO A 239 18.95 -7.21 -13.61
N ARG A 240 19.95 -6.42 -13.17
CA ARG A 240 19.73 -5.06 -12.68
C ARG A 240 19.36 -4.11 -13.81
N MET A 241 20.07 -4.22 -14.93
CA MET A 241 19.82 -3.38 -16.11
C MET A 241 18.49 -3.77 -16.79
N GLU A 242 18.20 -5.07 -16.89
CA GLU A 242 16.94 -5.56 -17.42
C GLU A 242 15.74 -5.06 -16.60
N ALA A 243 15.88 -5.08 -15.25
CA ALA A 243 14.84 -4.60 -14.36
C ALA A 243 14.58 -3.08 -14.47
N MET A 244 15.52 -2.31 -14.97
CA MET A 244 15.35 -0.86 -15.17
C MET A 244 14.56 -0.52 -16.45
N ARG A 245 14.43 -1.43 -17.42
CA ARG A 245 13.80 -1.13 -18.71
C ARG A 245 12.36 -0.64 -18.58
N GLU A 246 11.53 -1.26 -17.74
CA GLU A 246 10.15 -0.82 -17.50
C GLU A 246 10.06 0.51 -16.72
N VAL A 247 11.10 0.86 -15.96
CA VAL A 247 11.20 2.16 -15.27
C VAL A 247 11.53 3.27 -16.28
N LEU A 248 12.44 2.99 -17.22
CA LEU A 248 12.85 3.93 -18.28
C LEU A 248 11.77 4.17 -19.36
N THR A 249 10.66 3.42 -19.34
CA THR A 249 9.48 3.69 -20.17
C THR A 249 8.43 4.54 -19.46
N GLY A 250 8.62 4.80 -18.16
CA GLY A 250 7.65 5.50 -17.32
C GLY A 250 6.46 4.65 -16.85
N ASP A 251 6.40 3.34 -17.24
CA ASP A 251 5.32 2.43 -16.85
C ASP A 251 5.34 2.08 -15.35
N VAL A 252 6.53 2.15 -14.75
CA VAL A 252 6.76 1.93 -13.32
C VAL A 252 7.32 3.22 -12.72
N PRO A 253 6.57 3.93 -11.88
CA PRO A 253 7.03 5.16 -11.27
C PRO A 253 8.17 4.92 -10.29
N VAL A 254 9.05 5.91 -10.15
CA VAL A 254 10.12 5.95 -9.15
C VAL A 254 9.60 6.72 -7.94
N VAL A 255 9.53 6.07 -6.78
CA VAL A 255 9.16 6.75 -5.53
C VAL A 255 10.43 7.16 -4.80
N ILE A 256 10.56 8.46 -4.53
CA ILE A 256 11.69 9.07 -3.84
C ILE A 256 11.25 9.56 -2.47
N SER A 257 11.95 9.14 -1.41
CA SER A 257 11.70 9.63 -0.05
C SER A 257 12.38 10.99 0.14
N VAL A 258 11.57 12.02 0.43
CA VAL A 258 11.99 13.40 0.74
C VAL A 258 11.09 13.98 1.83
N ASN A 259 11.61 14.82 2.72
CA ASN A 259 10.82 15.26 3.87
C ASN A 259 10.78 16.77 4.06
N ASP A 260 11.91 17.45 4.01
CA ASP A 260 11.98 18.89 4.26
C ASP A 260 12.08 19.70 2.97
N GLU A 261 11.92 21.00 3.09
CA GLU A 261 11.87 21.95 1.99
C GLU A 261 13.09 21.81 1.05
N GLU A 262 14.30 21.72 1.61
CA GLU A 262 15.54 21.63 0.82
C GLU A 262 15.62 20.31 0.05
N GLU A 263 15.33 19.18 0.72
CA GLU A 263 15.30 17.85 0.08
C GLU A 263 14.29 17.79 -1.07
N ILE A 264 13.11 18.39 -0.87
CA ILE A 264 12.05 18.43 -1.89
C ILE A 264 12.51 19.23 -3.12
N LEU A 265 13.07 20.42 -2.91
CA LEU A 265 13.55 21.28 -4.00
C LEU A 265 14.73 20.66 -4.75
N ASP A 266 15.68 20.07 -4.03
CA ASP A 266 16.80 19.33 -4.63
C ASP A 266 16.31 18.15 -5.49
N ALA A 267 15.32 17.40 -4.98
CA ALA A 267 14.74 16.28 -5.73
C ALA A 267 13.98 16.77 -6.98
N ILE A 268 13.21 17.86 -6.89
CA ILE A 268 12.55 18.45 -8.06
C ILE A 268 13.60 18.82 -9.12
N GLU A 269 14.69 19.48 -8.72
CA GLU A 269 15.75 19.87 -9.67
C GLU A 269 16.42 18.65 -10.30
N TRP A 270 16.72 17.61 -9.51
CA TRP A 270 17.31 16.38 -10.02
C TRP A 270 16.39 15.66 -11.01
N THR A 271 15.06 15.60 -10.75
CA THR A 271 14.10 14.92 -11.63
C THR A 271 13.99 15.58 -13.01
N LYS A 272 14.24 16.90 -13.14
CA LYS A 272 14.25 17.60 -14.45
C LYS A 272 15.25 17.01 -15.43
N GLY A 273 16.33 16.42 -14.93
CA GLY A 273 17.34 15.71 -15.73
C GLY A 273 16.96 14.29 -16.16
N GLN A 274 15.81 13.77 -15.70
CA GLN A 274 15.42 12.35 -15.83
C GLN A 274 14.08 12.20 -16.56
N GLN A 275 13.97 12.78 -17.75
CA GLN A 275 12.69 12.92 -18.51
C GLN A 275 12.10 11.59 -19.02
N ASP A 276 12.84 10.50 -18.96
CA ASP A 276 12.44 9.16 -19.37
C ASP A 276 11.80 8.34 -18.23
N MET A 277 11.64 8.93 -17.06
CA MET A 277 11.05 8.31 -15.88
C MET A 277 9.90 9.14 -15.32
N SER A 278 8.96 8.50 -14.62
CA SER A 278 7.93 9.16 -13.84
C SER A 278 8.27 9.10 -12.35
N PHE A 279 7.93 10.14 -11.60
CA PHE A 279 8.32 10.27 -10.19
C PHE A 279 7.13 10.47 -9.27
N VAL A 280 7.30 10.01 -8.02
CA VAL A 280 6.38 10.22 -6.90
C VAL A 280 7.23 10.56 -5.68
N PHE A 281 6.84 11.53 -4.89
CA PHE A 281 7.53 11.83 -3.63
C PHE A 281 6.83 11.17 -2.45
N ALA A 282 7.59 10.63 -1.51
CA ALA A 282 7.07 10.00 -0.30
C ALA A 282 7.63 10.68 0.96
N GLY A 283 6.79 10.83 1.98
CA GLY A 283 7.08 11.57 3.21
C GLY A 283 6.58 13.00 3.13
N VAL A 284 7.33 13.87 2.48
CA VAL A 284 6.97 15.26 2.12
C VAL A 284 6.38 16.05 3.30
N ARG A 285 7.06 15.94 4.46
CA ARG A 285 6.60 16.53 5.72
C ARG A 285 6.45 18.07 5.67
N GLU A 286 7.32 18.74 4.91
CA GLU A 286 7.28 20.20 4.72
C GLU A 286 6.74 20.60 3.33
N GLY A 287 6.01 19.71 2.66
CA GLY A 287 5.44 19.95 1.33
C GLY A 287 4.55 21.19 1.24
N TRP A 288 3.90 21.57 2.35
CA TRP A 288 3.10 22.78 2.43
C TRP A 288 3.90 24.07 2.18
N ARG A 289 5.23 24.05 2.34
CA ARG A 289 6.12 25.21 2.09
C ARG A 289 6.39 25.41 0.61
N VAL A 290 6.43 24.32 -0.14
CA VAL A 290 6.83 24.24 -1.57
C VAL A 290 5.76 23.54 -2.41
N ALA A 291 4.49 23.71 -2.01
CA ALA A 291 3.37 23.04 -2.65
C ALA A 291 3.17 23.48 -4.12
N GLU A 292 3.45 24.77 -4.42
CA GLU A 292 3.38 25.29 -5.79
C GLU A 292 4.46 24.68 -6.68
N GLU A 293 5.68 24.55 -6.17
CA GLU A 293 6.81 23.95 -6.90
C GLU A 293 6.57 22.45 -7.19
N ILE A 294 5.99 21.72 -6.22
CA ILE A 294 5.61 20.31 -6.41
C ILE A 294 4.51 20.20 -7.47
N ALA A 295 3.50 21.10 -7.41
CA ALA A 295 2.40 21.13 -8.38
C ALA A 295 2.89 21.46 -9.80
N GLU A 296 3.79 22.48 -9.92
CA GLU A 296 4.40 22.83 -11.22
C GLU A 296 5.25 21.70 -11.80
N ALA A 297 5.93 20.92 -10.95
CA ALA A 297 6.67 19.74 -11.36
C ALA A 297 5.75 18.57 -11.76
N GLY A 298 4.46 18.62 -11.41
CA GLY A 298 3.48 17.56 -11.71
C GLY A 298 3.76 16.25 -10.97
N ILE A 299 4.45 16.30 -9.82
CA ILE A 299 4.89 15.13 -9.06
C ILE A 299 3.83 14.79 -8.00
N PRO A 300 3.20 13.60 -8.04
CA PRO A 300 2.30 13.13 -6.99
C PRO A 300 3.03 12.89 -5.67
N VAL A 301 2.29 12.93 -4.56
CA VAL A 301 2.84 12.84 -3.22
C VAL A 301 2.15 11.75 -2.41
N LEU A 302 2.97 10.98 -1.65
CA LEU A 302 2.54 10.07 -0.59
C LEU A 302 2.92 10.69 0.76
N THR A 303 1.95 10.97 1.63
CA THR A 303 2.23 11.62 2.92
C THR A 303 1.39 11.00 4.05
N THR A 304 1.78 11.25 5.28
CA THR A 304 1.11 10.77 6.50
C THR A 304 0.80 11.95 7.44
N THR A 305 -0.13 11.79 8.35
CA THR A 305 -0.56 12.82 9.31
C THR A 305 -0.26 12.46 10.76
N LEU A 306 -0.58 11.22 11.18
CA LEU A 306 -0.59 10.84 12.60
C LEU A 306 0.80 10.64 13.21
N TYR A 307 1.74 10.10 12.45
CA TYR A 307 3.05 9.71 12.97
C TYR A 307 4.17 10.68 12.58
N THR A 308 3.80 11.85 12.10
CA THR A 308 4.74 12.90 11.70
C THR A 308 4.65 14.05 12.71
N PRO A 309 5.58 14.16 13.67
CA PRO A 309 5.57 15.26 14.62
C PRO A 309 5.86 16.59 13.91
N SER A 310 5.21 17.68 14.38
CA SER A 310 5.60 19.01 13.95
C SER A 310 7.01 19.35 14.45
N ARG A 311 7.70 20.22 13.73
CA ARG A 311 8.98 20.77 14.20
C ARG A 311 8.74 21.84 15.26
N ASP A 312 9.74 22.12 16.10
CA ASP A 312 9.67 23.05 17.24
C ASP A 312 9.16 24.47 16.86
N TYR A 313 9.40 24.90 15.63
CA TYR A 313 9.00 26.22 15.12
C TYR A 313 7.71 26.18 14.28
N ASP A 314 7.12 25.01 14.05
CA ASP A 314 5.87 24.85 13.32
C ASP A 314 4.67 24.82 14.30
N SER A 315 3.49 25.20 13.79
CA SER A 315 2.24 24.93 14.50
C SER A 315 2.05 23.42 14.64
N TYR A 316 1.57 22.95 15.80
CA TYR A 316 1.34 21.51 16.06
C TYR A 316 0.37 20.87 15.07
N GLN A 317 -0.47 21.63 14.41
CA GLN A 317 -1.46 21.15 13.45
C GLN A 317 -0.91 21.01 12.02
N ARG A 318 0.31 21.48 11.74
CA ARG A 318 0.92 21.45 10.40
C ARG A 318 0.94 20.06 9.76
N PRO A 319 1.26 18.97 10.46
CA PRO A 319 1.20 17.63 9.87
C PRO A 319 -0.20 17.26 9.35
N TYR A 320 -1.25 17.73 10.02
CA TYR A 320 -2.63 17.47 9.63
C TYR A 320 -3.11 18.35 8.47
N GLU A 321 -2.64 19.60 8.41
CA GLU A 321 -2.95 20.58 7.36
C GLU A 321 -2.19 20.30 6.06
N ASN A 322 -0.97 19.73 6.15
CA ASN A 322 -0.04 19.56 5.04
C ASN A 322 -0.66 18.86 3.80
N PRO A 323 -1.39 17.73 3.91
CA PRO A 323 -2.02 17.11 2.75
C PRO A 323 -3.03 18.03 2.05
N GLY A 324 -3.84 18.75 2.84
CA GLY A 324 -4.85 19.67 2.32
C GLY A 324 -4.25 20.90 1.63
N LEU A 325 -3.16 21.45 2.18
CA LEU A 325 -2.44 22.57 1.58
C LEU A 325 -1.81 22.22 0.24
N MET A 326 -1.19 21.03 0.14
CA MET A 326 -0.65 20.52 -1.12
C MET A 326 -1.76 20.25 -2.14
N ALA A 327 -2.86 19.62 -1.72
CA ALA A 327 -4.00 19.36 -2.60
C ALA A 327 -4.62 20.67 -3.14
N ALA A 328 -4.75 21.71 -2.29
CA ALA A 328 -5.25 23.01 -2.70
C ALA A 328 -4.33 23.72 -3.71
N ALA A 329 -3.03 23.45 -3.68
CA ALA A 329 -2.06 23.94 -4.68
C ALA A 329 -2.11 23.12 -6.00
N GLY A 330 -2.91 22.04 -6.07
CA GLY A 330 -3.04 21.20 -7.27
C GLY A 330 -2.17 19.93 -7.27
N VAL A 331 -1.50 19.62 -6.16
CA VAL A 331 -0.72 18.38 -6.04
C VAL A 331 -1.68 17.19 -5.89
N LYS A 332 -1.44 16.10 -6.63
CA LYS A 332 -2.12 14.82 -6.41
C LYS A 332 -1.56 14.16 -5.15
N VAL A 333 -2.35 14.16 -4.07
CA VAL A 333 -1.94 13.63 -2.77
C VAL A 333 -2.57 12.27 -2.54
N ALA A 334 -1.77 11.28 -2.12
CA ALA A 334 -2.23 10.06 -1.48
C ALA A 334 -1.81 10.08 -0.01
N ILE A 335 -2.75 9.74 0.88
CA ILE A 335 -2.51 9.60 2.31
C ILE A 335 -2.22 8.14 2.61
N VAL A 336 -1.15 7.89 3.35
CA VAL A 336 -0.58 6.56 3.59
C VAL A 336 -0.21 6.38 5.06
N SER A 337 -0.09 5.14 5.52
CA SER A 337 0.29 4.87 6.91
C SER A 337 1.79 5.08 7.17
N ASN A 338 2.63 4.80 6.18
CA ASN A 338 4.09 4.67 6.33
C ASN A 338 4.51 3.72 7.48
N ASP A 339 3.67 2.76 7.78
CA ASP A 339 3.83 1.82 8.89
C ASP A 339 3.38 0.42 8.46
N THR A 340 3.89 -0.63 9.07
CA THR A 340 3.51 -2.02 8.80
C THR A 340 2.30 -2.44 9.64
N GLU A 341 2.39 -2.23 10.95
CA GLU A 341 1.39 -2.71 11.91
C GLU A 341 0.16 -1.80 11.94
N ASN A 342 0.36 -0.52 11.63
CA ASN A 342 -0.66 0.52 11.66
C ASN A 342 -1.25 0.88 10.29
N SER A 343 -0.99 0.10 9.22
CA SER A 343 -1.69 0.23 7.93
C SER A 343 -3.22 0.29 8.07
N ARG A 344 -3.78 -0.36 9.10
CA ARG A 344 -5.21 -0.29 9.44
C ARG A 344 -5.69 1.12 9.81
N ASN A 345 -4.79 2.03 10.16
CA ASN A 345 -5.11 3.41 10.56
C ASN A 345 -5.13 4.40 9.39
N THR A 346 -4.87 3.95 8.15
CA THR A 346 -4.92 4.79 6.94
C THR A 346 -6.22 5.63 6.85
N PRO A 347 -7.44 5.11 7.15
CA PRO A 347 -8.63 5.96 7.15
C PRO A 347 -8.56 7.09 8.18
N PHE A 348 -7.94 6.88 9.33
CA PHE A 348 -7.82 7.91 10.38
C PHE A 348 -6.75 8.96 10.04
N GLU A 349 -5.68 8.57 9.32
CA GLU A 349 -4.74 9.52 8.70
C GLU A 349 -5.49 10.52 7.81
N ALA A 350 -6.37 9.99 6.95
CA ALA A 350 -7.19 10.79 6.05
C ALA A 350 -8.26 11.61 6.84
N GLY A 351 -8.82 11.08 7.92
CA GLY A 351 -9.74 11.77 8.80
C GLY A 351 -9.17 13.03 9.43
N TYR A 352 -7.91 12.96 9.91
CA TYR A 352 -7.21 14.14 10.40
C TYR A 352 -6.98 15.17 9.28
N ALA A 353 -6.54 14.76 8.10
CA ALA A 353 -6.39 15.67 6.97
C ALA A 353 -7.73 16.35 6.59
N ALA A 354 -8.83 15.57 6.58
CA ALA A 354 -10.16 16.09 6.31
C ALA A 354 -10.58 17.17 7.33
N ALA A 355 -10.39 16.89 8.62
CA ALA A 355 -10.73 17.79 9.73
C ALA A 355 -9.90 19.08 9.73
N TYR A 356 -8.67 19.04 9.21
CA TYR A 356 -7.75 20.16 9.17
C TYR A 356 -7.65 20.85 7.79
N GLY A 357 -8.72 20.73 6.98
CA GLY A 357 -8.92 21.60 5.81
C GLY A 357 -8.89 20.94 4.45
N MET A 358 -8.54 19.64 4.37
CA MET A 358 -8.61 18.90 3.09
C MET A 358 -10.06 18.64 2.65
N GLY A 359 -10.97 18.43 3.62
CA GLY A 359 -12.35 18.04 3.37
C GLY A 359 -12.51 16.53 3.11
N THR A 360 -13.70 16.01 3.43
CA THR A 360 -13.99 14.57 3.41
C THR A 360 -13.84 13.95 2.02
N ASP A 361 -14.38 14.59 0.97
CA ASP A 361 -14.35 14.03 -0.39
C ASP A 361 -12.92 13.88 -0.93
N GLU A 362 -12.06 14.88 -0.72
CA GLU A 362 -10.66 14.82 -1.15
C GLU A 362 -9.86 13.84 -0.28
N ALA A 363 -10.15 13.73 1.00
CA ALA A 363 -9.51 12.76 1.89
C ALA A 363 -9.87 11.31 1.51
N ILE A 364 -11.12 11.03 1.13
CA ILE A 364 -11.53 9.72 0.58
C ILE A 364 -10.81 9.43 -0.74
N LYS A 365 -10.72 10.40 -1.65
CA LYS A 365 -9.93 10.23 -2.90
C LYS A 365 -8.46 9.93 -2.60
N ALA A 366 -7.90 10.58 -1.60
CA ALA A 366 -6.50 10.43 -1.21
C ALA A 366 -6.13 9.04 -0.68
N ILE A 367 -7.12 8.25 -0.24
CA ILE A 367 -6.92 6.86 0.22
C ILE A 367 -7.57 5.80 -0.70
N THR A 368 -8.09 6.20 -1.85
CA THR A 368 -8.79 5.32 -2.79
C THR A 368 -8.30 5.51 -4.21
N ILE A 369 -8.86 6.48 -4.96
CA ILE A 369 -8.57 6.66 -6.39
C ILE A 369 -7.18 7.27 -6.63
N ASN A 370 -6.71 8.20 -5.80
CA ASN A 370 -5.40 8.82 -6.00
C ASN A 370 -4.25 7.81 -5.95
N PRO A 371 -4.11 6.94 -4.92
CA PRO A 371 -3.09 5.91 -4.93
C PRO A 371 -3.28 4.90 -6.08
N ALA A 372 -4.53 4.59 -6.49
CA ALA A 372 -4.78 3.72 -7.63
C ALA A 372 -4.25 4.32 -8.94
N GLU A 373 -4.43 5.62 -9.15
CA GLU A 373 -3.91 6.35 -10.32
C GLU A 373 -2.38 6.47 -10.28
N ILE A 374 -1.80 6.81 -9.12
CA ILE A 374 -0.35 6.96 -8.92
C ILE A 374 0.38 5.66 -9.29
N PHE A 375 -0.16 4.51 -8.91
CA PHE A 375 0.48 3.20 -9.18
C PHE A 375 -0.03 2.51 -10.44
N GLY A 376 -0.90 3.17 -11.23
CA GLY A 376 -1.39 2.66 -12.51
C GLY A 376 -2.26 1.42 -12.38
N VAL A 377 -3.18 1.41 -11.40
CA VAL A 377 -4.18 0.34 -11.16
C VAL A 377 -5.61 0.89 -11.08
N ALA A 378 -5.82 2.14 -11.50
CA ALA A 378 -7.13 2.79 -11.46
C ALA A 378 -8.15 2.20 -12.45
N ASP A 379 -7.69 1.43 -13.43
CA ASP A 379 -8.53 0.62 -14.31
C ASP A 379 -9.25 -0.52 -13.56
N LYS A 380 -8.74 -0.91 -12.38
CA LYS A 380 -9.25 -2.02 -11.56
C LYS A 380 -9.76 -1.60 -10.20
N LEU A 381 -9.15 -0.60 -9.56
CA LEU A 381 -9.32 -0.25 -8.16
C LEU A 381 -9.60 1.24 -7.95
N GLY A 382 -9.92 1.62 -6.72
CA GLY A 382 -9.98 3.01 -6.25
C GLY A 382 -11.33 3.69 -6.39
N SER A 383 -12.29 3.09 -7.09
CA SER A 383 -13.68 3.60 -7.23
C SER A 383 -14.66 2.45 -7.40
N ILE A 384 -15.95 2.74 -7.21
CA ILE A 384 -17.05 1.78 -7.46
C ILE A 384 -17.62 2.07 -8.84
N GLU A 385 -17.20 1.27 -9.83
CA GLU A 385 -17.63 1.37 -11.23
C GLU A 385 -17.82 -0.01 -11.84
N GLU A 386 -18.73 -0.12 -12.81
CA GLU A 386 -18.94 -1.37 -13.56
C GLU A 386 -17.65 -1.78 -14.29
N GLY A 387 -17.32 -3.08 -14.19
CA GLY A 387 -16.12 -3.66 -14.78
C GLY A 387 -14.85 -3.57 -13.91
N LYS A 388 -14.87 -2.78 -12.83
CA LYS A 388 -13.77 -2.77 -11.86
C LYS A 388 -13.88 -3.96 -10.90
N GLN A 389 -12.75 -4.31 -10.31
CA GLN A 389 -12.64 -5.37 -9.31
C GLN A 389 -13.48 -5.01 -8.07
N ALA A 390 -14.24 -5.97 -7.56
CA ALA A 390 -15.06 -5.77 -6.38
C ALA A 390 -14.21 -5.79 -5.10
N ASN A 391 -13.42 -4.71 -4.93
CA ASN A 391 -12.75 -4.31 -3.70
C ASN A 391 -13.52 -3.16 -3.09
N LEU A 392 -14.35 -3.45 -2.09
CA LEU A 392 -15.23 -2.50 -1.45
C LEU A 392 -15.57 -2.94 -0.02
N PHE A 393 -16.12 -2.04 0.78
CA PHE A 393 -16.59 -2.37 2.12
C PHE A 393 -17.90 -1.67 2.46
N ILE A 394 -18.62 -2.25 3.41
CA ILE A 394 -19.87 -1.72 3.98
C ILE A 394 -19.56 -1.23 5.38
N SER A 395 -19.99 0.00 5.71
CA SER A 395 -19.82 0.62 7.03
C SER A 395 -21.14 1.19 7.56
N ASP A 396 -21.23 1.40 8.87
CA ASP A 396 -22.37 2.03 9.52
C ASP A 396 -22.27 3.57 9.54
N GLY A 397 -21.21 4.14 8.98
CA GLY A 397 -20.96 5.58 8.91
C GLY A 397 -19.79 5.95 8.01
N ASP A 398 -19.26 7.17 8.20
CA ASP A 398 -18.06 7.66 7.51
C ASP A 398 -16.82 6.91 8.00
N PRO A 399 -16.04 6.24 7.13
CA PRO A 399 -14.88 5.45 7.53
C PRO A 399 -13.72 6.31 8.09
N LEU A 400 -13.73 7.62 7.88
CA LEU A 400 -12.76 8.54 8.44
C LEU A 400 -12.95 8.78 9.94
N GLU A 401 -14.12 8.40 10.48
CA GLU A 401 -14.48 8.57 11.89
C GLU A 401 -14.13 7.30 12.70
N PRO A 402 -13.37 7.43 13.81
CA PRO A 402 -12.94 6.25 14.61
C PRO A 402 -14.08 5.44 15.24
N MET A 403 -15.28 6.01 15.34
CA MET A 403 -16.47 5.33 15.90
C MET A 403 -17.22 4.49 14.86
N THR A 404 -16.89 4.63 13.56
CA THR A 404 -17.51 3.87 12.48
C THR A 404 -17.05 2.42 12.48
N ASN A 405 -18.00 1.50 12.33
CA ASN A 405 -17.70 0.09 12.20
C ASN A 405 -17.70 -0.33 10.73
N ILE A 406 -16.67 -1.05 10.32
CA ILE A 406 -16.65 -1.76 9.05
C ILE A 406 -17.36 -3.11 9.26
N GLU A 407 -18.52 -3.28 8.63
CA GLU A 407 -19.37 -4.46 8.86
C GLU A 407 -19.04 -5.61 7.90
N GLN A 408 -18.63 -5.28 6.66
CA GLN A 408 -18.30 -6.27 5.66
C GLN A 408 -17.25 -5.72 4.69
N VAL A 409 -16.31 -6.56 4.30
CA VAL A 409 -15.29 -6.26 3.29
C VAL A 409 -15.39 -7.27 2.15
N PHE A 410 -15.24 -6.78 0.92
CA PHE A 410 -15.10 -7.58 -0.29
C PHE A 410 -13.73 -7.29 -0.91
N ILE A 411 -13.03 -8.36 -1.31
CA ILE A 411 -11.74 -8.29 -2.03
C ILE A 411 -11.81 -9.29 -3.18
N LYS A 412 -11.65 -8.83 -4.42
CA LYS A 412 -11.84 -9.67 -5.62
C LYS A 412 -13.20 -10.39 -5.62
N GLY A 413 -14.24 -9.72 -5.14
CA GLY A 413 -15.57 -10.30 -5.01
C GLY A 413 -15.74 -11.37 -3.94
N PHE A 414 -14.67 -11.75 -3.23
CA PHE A 414 -14.77 -12.58 -2.05
C PHE A 414 -15.35 -11.78 -0.90
N LYS A 415 -16.44 -12.27 -0.32
CA LYS A 415 -16.99 -11.75 0.94
C LYS A 415 -16.10 -12.24 2.08
N ILE A 416 -15.31 -11.34 2.63
CA ILE A 416 -14.26 -11.67 3.60
C ILE A 416 -14.86 -11.87 5.00
N PRO A 417 -14.48 -12.92 5.74
CA PRO A 417 -14.80 -13.05 7.15
C PRO A 417 -14.24 -11.87 7.96
N MET A 418 -15.10 -11.23 8.75
CA MET A 418 -14.71 -10.09 9.59
C MET A 418 -14.04 -10.58 10.88
N GLN A 419 -12.93 -11.33 10.70
CA GLN A 419 -12.14 -11.95 11.76
C GLN A 419 -10.68 -11.56 11.66
N SER A 420 -10.08 -11.26 12.82
CA SER A 420 -8.66 -11.02 12.97
C SER A 420 -8.19 -11.50 14.34
N ARG A 421 -6.88 -11.63 14.53
CA ARG A 421 -6.31 -11.95 15.85
C ARG A 421 -6.72 -10.94 16.93
N HIS A 422 -6.83 -9.67 16.59
CA HIS A 422 -7.27 -8.64 17.54
C HIS A 422 -8.72 -8.83 17.95
N ILE A 423 -9.62 -9.14 17.02
CA ILE A 423 -11.04 -9.42 17.31
C ILE A 423 -11.16 -10.66 18.19
N GLN A 424 -10.47 -11.75 17.85
CA GLN A 424 -10.47 -12.98 18.63
C GLN A 424 -9.98 -12.75 20.08
N LEU A 425 -8.90 -12.02 20.27
CA LEU A 425 -8.40 -11.68 21.59
C LEU A 425 -9.39 -10.77 22.35
N TYR A 426 -9.99 -9.79 21.68
CA TYR A 426 -10.99 -8.93 22.27
C TYR A 426 -12.18 -9.74 22.80
N ASP A 427 -12.72 -10.64 21.98
CA ASP A 427 -13.85 -11.51 22.35
C ASP A 427 -13.49 -12.46 23.51
N GLU A 428 -12.27 -13.04 23.48
CA GLU A 428 -11.76 -13.87 24.57
C GLU A 428 -11.68 -13.10 25.88
N PHE A 429 -11.14 -11.88 25.86
CA PHE A 429 -10.97 -11.07 27.06
C PHE A 429 -12.32 -10.56 27.60
N LEU A 430 -13.28 -10.21 26.75
CA LEU A 430 -14.62 -9.80 27.18
C LEU A 430 -15.37 -10.93 27.87
N ASN A 431 -15.21 -12.17 27.38
CA ASN A 431 -15.95 -13.34 27.87
C ASN A 431 -15.24 -14.08 29.02
N ARG A 432 -14.14 -13.55 29.55
CA ARG A 432 -13.47 -14.13 30.71
C ARG A 432 -14.37 -14.12 31.93
N ASP A 433 -14.53 -15.29 32.57
CA ASP A 433 -15.25 -15.42 33.82
C ASP A 433 -14.64 -14.55 34.93
N ALA A 434 -15.49 -13.88 35.70
CA ALA A 434 -15.07 -13.02 36.81
C ALA A 434 -14.24 -13.76 37.88
N VAL A 435 -14.34 -15.08 37.93
CA VAL A 435 -13.62 -15.97 38.88
C VAL A 435 -12.12 -16.06 38.55
N ASN A 436 -11.72 -15.78 37.30
CA ASN A 436 -10.34 -15.82 36.82
C ASN A 436 -9.68 -14.44 36.78
N ARG A 437 -10.30 -13.45 37.42
CA ARG A 437 -9.77 -12.07 37.54
C ARG A 437 -9.03 -11.87 38.85
#